data_6a7c4ee25945b65266fb179ed130bed6
#
_entry.id   6a7c4ee25945b65266fb179ed130bed6
#
_cell.length_a   1.000
_cell.length_b   1.000
_cell.length_c   1.000
_cell.angle_alpha   90.00
_cell.angle_beta   90.00
_cell.angle_gamma   90.00
#
_symmetry.space_group_name_H-M   'P 1'
#
loop_
_entity.id
_entity.type
_entity.pdbx_description
1 polymer ?
#
loop_
_entity_poly.entity_id
_entity_poly.type
_entity_poly.pdbx_seq_one_letter_code
_entity_poly.pdbx_strand_id
1 'polypeptide(L)'
;MLITASAFAAVLPMFSYLLIIWWVDRYEREPFRLVLKNYLWGAIGAIIFAAAWSSIVSAFISIFIKETTQLQKLETIVVAPFVEEITKGAFLLFTIRSNKFDNITDGIVYGGAIGLGFGMTENFLYFILYGNTLVNWITIVIIRTLFSAVMHCVATATFGAFLAYSKYKKTLVKISSIFTGFLVAMFIHLAWNFSVSFESTTLLGFLFMIFTIVIFMLTFSISIISEKKIIYKELLGEAENGLIPYTHLSILNSSIRNKFGWVDESIRKSYINAVTTLAFRKRQLKNSSGNSKSYYEEDINYYRNFIQNLLSNTENK
;
A
#
# COMPACT_ATOMS: atom_id res chain seq x y z
N MET A 1 22.93 -23.59 -7.30
CA MET A 1 22.66 -23.45 -5.87
C MET A 1 22.47 -22.00 -5.45
N LEU A 2 23.37 -21.07 -5.74
CA LEU A 2 23.25 -19.64 -5.38
C LEU A 2 21.98 -18.97 -5.98
N ILE A 3 21.69 -19.19 -7.27
CA ILE A 3 20.49 -18.61 -7.92
C ILE A 3 19.21 -19.05 -7.23
N THR A 4 19.07 -20.34 -6.93
CA THR A 4 17.88 -20.87 -6.25
C THR A 4 17.75 -20.32 -4.84
N ALA A 5 18.85 -20.29 -4.08
CA ALA A 5 18.87 -19.69 -2.73
C ALA A 5 18.50 -18.20 -2.77
N SER A 6 19.05 -17.45 -3.74
CA SER A 6 18.74 -16.03 -3.94
C SER A 6 17.28 -15.80 -4.31
N ALA A 7 16.68 -16.67 -5.13
CA ALA A 7 15.26 -16.59 -5.45
C ALA A 7 14.38 -16.79 -4.20
N PHE A 8 14.66 -17.81 -3.39
CA PHE A 8 13.93 -18.01 -2.14
C PHE A 8 14.15 -16.87 -1.14
N ALA A 9 15.39 -16.39 -0.98
CA ALA A 9 15.71 -15.28 -0.08
C ALA A 9 15.03 -13.96 -0.51
N ALA A 10 14.78 -13.74 -1.80
CA ALA A 10 14.06 -12.57 -2.29
C ALA A 10 12.55 -12.74 -2.18
N VAL A 11 12.00 -13.89 -2.61
CA VAL A 11 10.54 -14.07 -2.74
C VAL A 11 9.87 -14.25 -1.39
N LEU A 12 10.39 -15.15 -0.51
CA LEU A 12 9.69 -15.53 0.71
C LEU A 12 9.49 -14.36 1.68
N PRO A 13 10.51 -13.52 2.00
CA PRO A 13 10.30 -12.40 2.90
C PRO A 13 9.35 -11.34 2.32
N MET A 14 9.50 -10.99 1.05
CA MET A 14 8.70 -9.95 0.41
C MET A 14 7.23 -10.36 0.29
N PHE A 15 6.96 -11.62 -0.03
CA PHE A 15 5.60 -12.14 -0.05
C PHE A 15 5.02 -12.24 1.38
N SER A 16 5.83 -12.57 2.36
CA SER A 16 5.41 -12.57 3.78
C SER A 16 5.04 -11.15 4.24
N TYR A 17 5.83 -10.13 3.90
CA TYR A 17 5.51 -8.73 4.21
C TYR A 17 4.23 -8.27 3.50
N LEU A 18 4.02 -8.67 2.26
CA LEU A 18 2.77 -8.42 1.53
C LEU A 18 1.56 -8.99 2.28
N LEU A 19 1.67 -10.25 2.72
CA LEU A 19 0.59 -10.90 3.48
C LEU A 19 0.35 -10.21 4.83
N ILE A 20 1.40 -9.74 5.51
CA ILE A 20 1.28 -9.00 6.78
C ILE A 20 0.54 -7.68 6.55
N ILE A 21 0.95 -6.87 5.57
CA ILE A 21 0.29 -5.58 5.28
C ILE A 21 -1.18 -5.81 4.92
N TRP A 22 -1.46 -6.76 4.05
CA TRP A 22 -2.82 -7.13 3.67
C TRP A 22 -3.64 -7.68 4.83
N TRP A 23 -3.04 -8.43 5.75
CA TRP A 23 -3.73 -8.99 6.91
C TRP A 23 -4.01 -7.94 7.99
N VAL A 24 -3.12 -6.95 8.15
CA VAL A 24 -3.27 -5.84 9.10
C VAL A 24 -4.42 -4.91 8.70
N ASP A 25 -4.75 -4.82 7.42
CA ASP A 25 -5.96 -4.20 6.90
C ASP A 25 -7.20 -5.01 7.31
N ARG A 26 -7.83 -4.60 8.42
CA ARG A 26 -8.82 -5.42 9.13
C ARG A 26 -10.26 -5.10 8.75
N TYR A 27 -10.55 -3.82 8.53
CA TYR A 27 -11.95 -3.36 8.52
C TYR A 27 -12.56 -3.45 7.13
N GLU A 28 -11.93 -3.00 6.10
CA GLU A 28 -12.32 -3.17 4.71
C GLU A 28 -11.16 -3.76 3.91
N ARG A 29 -10.87 -5.05 4.21
CA ARG A 29 -9.73 -5.72 3.59
C ARG A 29 -9.84 -5.74 2.09
N GLU A 30 -8.79 -5.25 1.45
CA GLU A 30 -8.70 -5.17 0.00
C GLU A 30 -8.74 -6.55 -0.69
N PRO A 31 -9.37 -6.66 -1.88
CA PRO A 31 -9.37 -7.90 -2.64
C PRO A 31 -7.94 -8.34 -2.94
N PHE A 32 -7.54 -9.50 -2.42
CA PHE A 32 -6.17 -10.01 -2.58
C PHE A 32 -5.72 -10.06 -4.04
N ARG A 33 -6.64 -10.34 -4.97
CA ARG A 33 -6.35 -10.33 -6.42
C ARG A 33 -5.86 -8.95 -6.91
N LEU A 34 -6.40 -7.86 -6.38
CA LEU A 34 -5.99 -6.51 -6.75
C LEU A 34 -4.66 -6.15 -6.07
N VAL A 35 -4.47 -6.52 -4.81
CA VAL A 35 -3.19 -6.38 -4.10
C VAL A 35 -2.09 -7.13 -4.84
N LEU A 36 -2.36 -8.38 -5.25
CA LEU A 36 -1.41 -9.20 -6.01
C LEU A 36 -1.09 -8.60 -7.39
N LYS A 37 -2.06 -7.98 -8.08
CA LYS A 37 -1.80 -7.27 -9.35
C LYS A 37 -0.84 -6.10 -9.16
N ASN A 38 -1.00 -5.32 -8.08
CA ASN A 38 -0.09 -4.24 -7.72
C ASN A 38 1.31 -4.76 -7.40
N TYR A 39 1.41 -5.85 -6.64
CA TYR A 39 2.69 -6.51 -6.35
C TYR A 39 3.39 -7.00 -7.62
N LEU A 40 2.67 -7.67 -8.52
CA LEU A 40 3.22 -8.16 -9.78
C LEU A 40 3.62 -7.03 -10.73
N TRP A 41 2.91 -5.90 -10.71
CA TRP A 41 3.37 -4.71 -11.43
C TRP A 41 4.71 -4.23 -10.90
N GLY A 42 4.88 -4.12 -9.58
CA GLY A 42 6.17 -3.78 -8.97
C GLY A 42 7.27 -4.74 -9.38
N ALA A 43 6.99 -6.05 -9.26
CA ALA A 43 7.96 -7.11 -9.52
C ALA A 43 8.40 -7.23 -10.98
N ILE A 44 7.54 -6.89 -11.93
CA ILE A 44 7.80 -7.11 -13.36
C ILE A 44 7.71 -5.79 -14.14
N GLY A 45 6.55 -5.14 -14.12
CA GLY A 45 6.32 -3.96 -14.95
C GLY A 45 7.23 -2.80 -14.56
N ALA A 46 7.17 -2.37 -13.29
CA ALA A 46 7.94 -1.23 -12.83
C ALA A 46 9.45 -1.44 -12.99
N ILE A 47 9.98 -2.63 -12.72
CA ILE A 47 11.39 -2.98 -12.90
C ILE A 47 11.83 -2.85 -14.37
N ILE A 48 11.06 -3.41 -15.30
CA ILE A 48 11.40 -3.36 -16.73
C ILE A 48 11.42 -1.91 -17.23
N PHE A 49 10.35 -1.15 -16.91
CA PHE A 49 10.29 0.25 -17.32
C PHE A 49 11.36 1.10 -16.63
N ALA A 50 11.64 0.86 -15.33
CA ALA A 50 12.69 1.58 -14.62
C ALA A 50 14.06 1.32 -15.25
N ALA A 51 14.42 0.06 -15.55
CA ALA A 51 15.68 -0.28 -16.19
C ALA A 51 15.81 0.37 -17.59
N ALA A 52 14.75 0.31 -18.40
CA ALA A 52 14.74 0.94 -19.72
C ALA A 52 14.92 2.46 -19.66
N TRP A 53 14.14 3.13 -18.81
CA TRP A 53 14.22 4.59 -18.66
C TRP A 53 15.52 5.05 -18.01
N SER A 54 16.03 4.34 -16.99
CA SER A 54 17.33 4.64 -16.40
C SER A 54 18.43 4.54 -17.45
N SER A 55 18.43 3.50 -18.30
CA SER A 55 19.40 3.36 -19.36
C SER A 55 19.38 4.53 -20.36
N ILE A 56 18.17 5.01 -20.74
CA ILE A 56 18.02 6.16 -21.63
C ILE A 56 18.55 7.44 -20.97
N VAL A 57 18.16 7.68 -19.72
CA VAL A 57 18.60 8.88 -18.97
C VAL A 57 20.11 8.85 -18.75
N SER A 58 20.67 7.70 -18.39
CA SER A 58 22.12 7.53 -18.21
C SER A 58 22.89 7.75 -19.50
N ALA A 59 22.40 7.23 -20.63
CA ALA A 59 23.01 7.49 -21.95
C ALA A 59 23.00 8.99 -22.29
N PHE A 60 21.91 9.70 -21.97
CA PHE A 60 21.85 11.15 -22.17
C PHE A 60 22.85 11.91 -21.25
N ILE A 61 22.90 11.57 -19.95
CA ILE A 61 23.79 12.21 -18.99
C ILE A 61 25.27 11.94 -19.31
N SER A 62 25.60 10.76 -19.84
CA SER A 62 26.97 10.40 -20.21
C SER A 62 27.56 11.27 -21.35
N ILE A 63 26.73 12.05 -22.04
CA ILE A 63 27.18 13.06 -23.01
C ILE A 63 27.92 14.19 -22.27
N PHE A 64 27.47 14.54 -21.07
CA PHE A 64 27.99 15.65 -20.28
C PHE A 64 28.99 15.20 -19.21
N ILE A 65 28.76 14.05 -18.57
CA ILE A 65 29.60 13.50 -17.50
C ILE A 65 30.37 12.31 -18.08
N LYS A 66 31.69 12.50 -18.27
CA LYS A 66 32.58 11.46 -18.84
C LYS A 66 33.22 10.57 -17.78
N GLU A 67 33.26 11.04 -16.53
CA GLU A 67 33.83 10.27 -15.43
C GLU A 67 32.84 9.20 -14.98
N THR A 68 33.20 7.92 -15.18
CA THR A 68 32.35 6.76 -14.91
C THR A 68 31.90 6.69 -13.44
N THR A 69 32.79 7.01 -12.49
CA THR A 69 32.48 6.97 -11.05
C THR A 69 31.44 8.02 -10.66
N GLN A 70 31.55 9.24 -11.19
CA GLN A 70 30.57 10.31 -10.94
C GLN A 70 29.23 9.96 -11.58
N LEU A 71 29.24 9.44 -12.79
CA LEU A 71 28.02 8.98 -13.48
C LEU A 71 27.31 7.90 -12.68
N GLN A 72 28.01 6.86 -12.23
CA GLN A 72 27.43 5.78 -11.43
C GLN A 72 26.80 6.27 -10.12
N LYS A 73 27.48 7.20 -9.42
CA LYS A 73 26.93 7.80 -8.19
C LYS A 73 25.66 8.59 -8.48
N LEU A 74 25.65 9.39 -9.55
CA LEU A 74 24.48 10.17 -9.95
C LEU A 74 23.30 9.24 -10.32
N GLU A 75 23.59 8.18 -11.07
CA GLU A 75 22.61 7.15 -11.42
C GLU A 75 21.99 6.52 -10.18
N THR A 76 22.79 6.02 -9.26
CA THR A 76 22.31 5.33 -8.07
C THR A 76 21.57 6.25 -7.12
N ILE A 77 22.07 7.49 -6.90
CA ILE A 77 21.54 8.38 -5.87
C ILE A 77 20.33 9.17 -6.37
N VAL A 78 20.32 9.59 -7.66
CA VAL A 78 19.31 10.52 -8.16
C VAL A 78 18.44 9.92 -9.26
N VAL A 79 19.07 9.36 -10.31
CA VAL A 79 18.33 8.89 -11.50
C VAL A 79 17.44 7.70 -11.14
N ALA A 80 18.00 6.69 -10.47
CA ALA A 80 17.25 5.49 -10.09
C ALA A 80 16.04 5.84 -9.21
N PRO A 81 16.17 6.54 -8.05
CA PRO A 81 15.01 6.93 -7.25
C PRO A 81 13.93 7.67 -8.05
N PHE A 82 14.33 8.62 -8.91
CA PHE A 82 13.39 9.39 -9.71
C PHE A 82 12.60 8.52 -10.69
N VAL A 83 13.31 7.72 -11.49
CA VAL A 83 12.70 6.88 -12.52
C VAL A 83 11.87 5.77 -11.91
N GLU A 84 12.37 5.15 -10.85
CA GLU A 84 11.69 4.04 -10.18
C GLU A 84 10.40 4.48 -9.50
N GLU A 85 10.39 5.61 -8.77
CA GLU A 85 9.17 6.08 -8.13
C GLU A 85 8.12 6.54 -9.17
N ILE A 86 8.54 7.07 -10.33
CA ILE A 86 7.62 7.33 -11.45
C ILE A 86 7.00 6.03 -11.97
N THR A 87 7.79 5.00 -12.23
CA THR A 87 7.29 3.74 -12.81
C THR A 87 6.40 2.96 -11.84
N LYS A 88 6.75 2.96 -10.55
CA LYS A 88 5.91 2.41 -9.48
C LYS A 88 4.61 3.20 -9.34
N GLY A 89 4.71 4.52 -9.30
CA GLY A 89 3.57 5.43 -9.13
C GLY A 89 2.60 5.43 -10.30
N ALA A 90 3.05 5.17 -11.51
CA ALA A 90 2.20 5.13 -12.70
C ALA A 90 1.04 4.12 -12.55
N PHE A 91 1.29 2.95 -12.00
CA PHE A 91 0.23 1.96 -11.78
C PHE A 91 -0.70 2.32 -10.63
N LEU A 92 -0.20 3.00 -9.60
CA LEU A 92 -1.06 3.55 -8.55
C LEU A 92 -2.05 4.58 -9.10
N LEU A 93 -1.63 5.43 -10.04
CA LEU A 93 -2.52 6.37 -10.73
C LEU A 93 -3.61 5.65 -11.54
N PHE A 94 -3.35 4.43 -11.99
CA PHE A 94 -4.36 3.56 -12.59
C PHE A 94 -5.25 2.91 -11.52
N THR A 95 -4.66 2.37 -10.46
CA THR A 95 -5.38 1.67 -9.37
C THR A 95 -6.34 2.59 -8.61
N ILE A 96 -6.02 3.89 -8.44
CA ILE A 96 -6.91 4.86 -7.76
C ILE A 96 -8.28 5.04 -8.45
N ARG A 97 -8.39 4.67 -9.73
CA ARG A 97 -9.67 4.72 -10.46
C ARG A 97 -10.64 3.61 -10.01
N SER A 98 -10.13 2.60 -9.34
CA SER A 98 -10.97 1.53 -8.77
C SER A 98 -11.89 2.08 -7.69
N ASN A 99 -13.12 1.57 -7.64
CA ASN A 99 -14.06 1.85 -6.54
C ASN A 99 -13.65 1.17 -5.22
N LYS A 100 -12.61 0.33 -5.27
CA LYS A 100 -12.00 -0.32 -4.10
C LYS A 100 -10.87 0.49 -3.49
N PHE A 101 -10.40 1.53 -4.15
CA PHE A 101 -9.38 2.42 -3.66
C PHE A 101 -10.06 3.68 -3.13
N ASP A 102 -10.40 3.77 -1.85
CA ASP A 102 -11.24 4.86 -1.36
C ASP A 102 -10.78 5.53 -0.06
N ASN A 103 -9.80 4.94 0.61
CA ASN A 103 -9.25 5.46 1.86
C ASN A 103 -7.72 5.40 1.90
N ILE A 104 -7.11 5.98 2.96
CA ILE A 104 -5.65 6.07 3.10
C ILE A 104 -5.03 4.68 3.29
N THR A 105 -5.72 3.77 3.98
CA THR A 105 -5.26 2.40 4.19
C THR A 105 -5.07 1.67 2.86
N ASP A 106 -6.01 1.84 1.92
CA ASP A 106 -5.92 1.24 0.58
C ASP A 106 -4.70 1.74 -0.17
N GLY A 107 -4.46 3.06 -0.09
CA GLY A 107 -3.26 3.68 -0.68
C GLY A 107 -1.97 3.08 -0.13
N ILE A 108 -1.92 2.84 1.19
CA ILE A 108 -0.79 2.20 1.87
C ILE A 108 -0.64 0.74 1.41
N VAL A 109 -1.73 -0.02 1.36
CA VAL A 109 -1.73 -1.44 0.97
C VAL A 109 -1.31 -1.62 -0.48
N TYR A 110 -1.91 -0.89 -1.41
CA TYR A 110 -1.58 -1.02 -2.83
C TYR A 110 -0.20 -0.46 -3.16
N GLY A 111 0.17 0.70 -2.59
CA GLY A 111 1.49 1.29 -2.75
C GLY A 111 2.58 0.40 -2.16
N GLY A 112 2.36 -0.12 -0.94
CA GLY A 112 3.26 -1.06 -0.29
C GLY A 112 3.43 -2.35 -1.09
N ALA A 113 2.34 -2.87 -1.68
CA ALA A 113 2.40 -4.04 -2.55
C ALA A 113 3.31 -3.81 -3.78
N ILE A 114 3.18 -2.66 -4.46
CA ILE A 114 4.07 -2.31 -5.58
C ILE A 114 5.52 -2.22 -5.12
N GLY A 115 5.78 -1.50 -4.01
CA GLY A 115 7.13 -1.33 -3.48
C GLY A 115 7.77 -2.65 -3.07
N LEU A 116 7.02 -3.56 -2.43
CA LEU A 116 7.50 -4.92 -2.06
C LEU A 116 7.78 -5.78 -3.30
N GLY A 117 6.92 -5.71 -4.32
CA GLY A 117 7.16 -6.41 -5.59
C GLY A 117 8.43 -5.93 -6.27
N PHE A 118 8.64 -4.62 -6.35
CA PHE A 118 9.85 -4.02 -6.90
C PHE A 118 11.09 -4.44 -6.10
N GLY A 119 11.06 -4.28 -4.77
CA GLY A 119 12.16 -4.67 -3.90
C GLY A 119 12.48 -6.16 -3.94
N MET A 120 11.48 -7.02 -4.19
CA MET A 120 11.70 -8.45 -4.38
C MET A 120 12.62 -8.73 -5.58
N THR A 121 12.29 -8.18 -6.73
CA THR A 121 13.05 -8.43 -7.97
C THR A 121 14.43 -7.77 -7.90
N GLU A 122 14.49 -6.57 -7.37
CA GLU A 122 15.76 -5.88 -7.17
C GLU A 122 16.66 -6.64 -6.19
N ASN A 123 16.13 -7.15 -5.06
CA ASN A 123 16.86 -7.98 -4.13
C ASN A 123 17.44 -9.23 -4.81
N PHE A 124 16.62 -9.92 -5.62
CA PHE A 124 17.07 -11.08 -6.35
C PHE A 124 18.27 -10.76 -7.26
N LEU A 125 18.21 -9.65 -8.01
CA LEU A 125 19.32 -9.21 -8.87
C LEU A 125 20.56 -8.90 -8.05
N TYR A 126 20.45 -8.17 -6.95
CA TYR A 126 21.58 -7.84 -6.08
C TYR A 126 22.19 -9.07 -5.43
N PHE A 127 21.39 -10.04 -5.00
CA PHE A 127 21.89 -11.28 -4.39
C PHE A 127 22.75 -12.10 -5.36
N ILE A 128 22.40 -12.07 -6.65
CA ILE A 128 23.18 -12.76 -7.68
C ILE A 128 24.42 -11.95 -8.07
N LEU A 129 24.29 -10.64 -8.24
CA LEU A 129 25.37 -9.81 -8.78
C LEU A 129 26.47 -9.54 -7.75
N TYR A 130 26.13 -9.42 -6.46
CA TYR A 130 27.07 -9.01 -5.41
C TYR A 130 27.31 -10.07 -4.34
N GLY A 131 26.61 -11.18 -4.36
CA GLY A 131 26.74 -12.29 -3.40
C GLY A 131 27.90 -13.24 -3.73
N ASN A 132 29.10 -12.71 -4.01
CA ASN A 132 30.25 -13.50 -4.50
C ASN A 132 30.82 -14.49 -3.49
N THR A 133 30.63 -14.24 -2.19
CA THR A 133 30.99 -15.13 -1.08
C THR A 133 29.77 -15.38 -0.20
N LEU A 134 29.80 -16.47 0.59
CA LEU A 134 28.68 -16.75 1.51
C LEU A 134 28.46 -15.62 2.51
N VAL A 135 29.52 -15.02 3.03
CA VAL A 135 29.45 -13.90 3.97
C VAL A 135 28.83 -12.68 3.31
N ASN A 136 29.30 -12.29 2.11
CA ASN A 136 28.74 -11.17 1.36
C ASN A 136 27.25 -11.40 1.03
N TRP A 137 26.93 -12.62 0.57
CA TRP A 137 25.56 -12.99 0.25
C TRP A 137 24.63 -12.86 1.45
N ILE A 138 25.01 -13.42 2.62
CA ILE A 138 24.20 -13.31 3.86
C ILE A 138 24.05 -11.84 4.25
N THR A 139 25.13 -11.06 4.22
CA THR A 139 25.10 -9.63 4.60
C THR A 139 24.15 -8.84 3.71
N ILE A 140 24.23 -9.04 2.39
CA ILE A 140 23.37 -8.34 1.42
C ILE A 140 21.91 -8.79 1.60
N VAL A 141 21.65 -10.10 1.82
CA VAL A 141 20.30 -10.61 2.07
C VAL A 141 19.70 -9.94 3.30
N ILE A 142 20.43 -9.85 4.42
CA ILE A 142 19.94 -9.23 5.66
C ILE A 142 19.65 -7.75 5.42
N ILE A 143 20.62 -6.99 4.92
CA ILE A 143 20.49 -5.55 4.74
C ILE A 143 19.34 -5.22 3.76
N ARG A 144 19.30 -5.89 2.62
CA ARG A 144 18.31 -5.56 1.61
C ARG A 144 16.91 -6.03 1.98
N THR A 145 16.77 -7.16 2.66
CA THR A 145 15.48 -7.66 3.12
C THR A 145 14.89 -6.77 4.22
N LEU A 146 15.69 -6.32 5.17
CA LEU A 146 15.21 -5.56 6.32
C LEU A 146 15.10 -4.05 6.05
N PHE A 147 15.87 -3.52 5.10
CA PHE A 147 15.94 -2.06 4.87
C PHE A 147 15.61 -1.68 3.43
N SER A 148 16.34 -2.14 2.40
CA SER A 148 16.14 -1.64 1.03
C SER A 148 14.76 -1.98 0.48
N ALA A 149 14.31 -3.23 0.59
CA ALA A 149 12.98 -3.60 0.14
C ALA A 149 11.85 -2.98 0.98
N VAL A 150 12.10 -2.80 2.29
CA VAL A 150 11.17 -2.07 3.16
C VAL A 150 11.15 -0.58 2.80
N MET A 151 12.27 0.01 2.42
CA MET A 151 12.32 1.38 1.89
C MET A 151 11.42 1.53 0.65
N HIS A 152 11.51 0.64 -0.34
CA HIS A 152 10.62 0.68 -1.51
C HIS A 152 9.14 0.57 -1.10
N CYS A 153 8.84 -0.33 -0.15
CA CYS A 153 7.50 -0.46 0.41
C CYS A 153 7.01 0.87 1.01
N VAL A 154 7.78 1.45 1.92
CA VAL A 154 7.41 2.67 2.65
C VAL A 154 7.32 3.89 1.71
N ALA A 155 8.25 4.04 0.77
CA ALA A 155 8.24 5.13 -0.19
C ALA A 155 6.98 5.09 -1.07
N THR A 156 6.73 3.95 -1.72
CA THR A 156 5.57 3.82 -2.63
C THR A 156 4.23 3.81 -1.87
N ALA A 157 4.18 3.24 -0.64
CA ALA A 157 3.01 3.31 0.23
C ALA A 157 2.70 4.74 0.68
N THR A 158 3.73 5.55 0.95
CA THR A 158 3.57 6.98 1.26
C THR A 158 2.94 7.72 0.09
N PHE A 159 3.43 7.50 -1.13
CA PHE A 159 2.79 8.06 -2.32
C PHE A 159 1.33 7.61 -2.46
N GLY A 160 1.06 6.31 -2.22
CA GLY A 160 -0.30 5.75 -2.21
C GLY A 160 -1.23 6.44 -1.20
N ALA A 161 -0.74 6.70 0.01
CA ALA A 161 -1.50 7.40 1.05
C ALA A 161 -1.88 8.83 0.63
N PHE A 162 -0.96 9.57 0.02
CA PHE A 162 -1.23 10.91 -0.51
C PHE A 162 -2.21 10.88 -1.70
N LEU A 163 -2.10 9.88 -2.58
CA LEU A 163 -3.06 9.66 -3.65
C LEU A 163 -4.46 9.42 -3.09
N ALA A 164 -4.59 8.52 -2.13
CA ALA A 164 -5.86 8.21 -1.49
C ALA A 164 -6.48 9.44 -0.82
N TYR A 165 -5.69 10.19 -0.06
CA TYR A 165 -6.11 11.45 0.52
C TYR A 165 -6.64 12.44 -0.52
N SER A 166 -6.02 12.48 -1.71
CA SER A 166 -6.34 13.40 -2.78
C SER A 166 -7.65 13.07 -3.52
N LYS A 167 -8.11 11.82 -3.48
CA LYS A 167 -9.15 11.27 -4.37
C LYS A 167 -10.43 12.12 -4.40
N TYR A 168 -10.88 12.59 -3.25
CA TYR A 168 -12.13 13.35 -3.12
C TYR A 168 -11.90 14.84 -2.81
N LYS A 169 -10.70 15.36 -3.11
CA LYS A 169 -10.36 16.76 -2.85
C LYS A 169 -10.56 17.64 -4.09
N LYS A 170 -10.69 18.95 -3.86
CA LYS A 170 -10.71 19.95 -4.94
C LYS A 170 -9.41 19.88 -5.74
N THR A 171 -9.46 20.24 -7.01
CA THR A 171 -8.38 20.10 -7.99
C THR A 171 -7.02 20.61 -7.48
N LEU A 172 -6.95 21.79 -6.87
CA LEU A 172 -5.69 22.33 -6.35
C LEU A 172 -5.11 21.46 -5.24
N VAL A 173 -5.92 21.08 -4.26
CA VAL A 173 -5.49 20.19 -3.15
C VAL A 173 -5.10 18.82 -3.68
N LYS A 174 -5.82 18.31 -4.68
CA LYS A 174 -5.52 17.04 -5.33
C LYS A 174 -4.13 17.06 -5.98
N ILE A 175 -3.86 18.06 -6.82
CA ILE A 175 -2.57 18.19 -7.52
C ILE A 175 -1.44 18.37 -6.52
N SER A 176 -1.60 19.29 -5.54
CA SER A 176 -0.61 19.52 -4.50
C SER A 176 -0.32 18.25 -3.69
N SER A 177 -1.35 17.50 -3.30
CA SER A 177 -1.19 16.24 -2.56
C SER A 177 -0.42 15.19 -3.36
N ILE A 178 -0.77 14.99 -4.64
CA ILE A 178 -0.10 14.04 -5.52
C ILE A 178 1.38 14.41 -5.66
N PHE A 179 1.67 15.68 -5.93
CA PHE A 179 3.03 16.17 -6.09
C PHE A 179 3.85 16.02 -4.79
N THR A 180 3.28 16.43 -3.65
CA THR A 180 3.93 16.28 -2.34
C THR A 180 4.20 14.81 -2.02
N GLY A 181 3.22 13.93 -2.23
CA GLY A 181 3.37 12.49 -2.00
C GLY A 181 4.49 11.88 -2.84
N PHE A 182 4.58 12.27 -4.12
CA PHE A 182 5.66 11.84 -5.00
C PHE A 182 7.03 12.35 -4.52
N LEU A 183 7.15 13.63 -4.15
CA LEU A 183 8.40 14.20 -3.64
C LEU A 183 8.85 13.52 -2.34
N VAL A 184 7.92 13.22 -1.43
CA VAL A 184 8.24 12.51 -0.18
C VAL A 184 8.71 11.09 -0.45
N ALA A 185 8.05 10.35 -1.33
CA ALA A 185 8.48 9.01 -1.72
C ALA A 185 9.88 9.03 -2.35
N MET A 186 10.11 9.94 -3.28
CA MET A 186 11.41 10.14 -3.92
C MET A 186 12.48 10.51 -2.89
N PHE A 187 12.17 11.40 -1.93
CA PHE A 187 13.11 11.79 -0.88
C PHE A 187 13.50 10.62 0.02
N ILE A 188 12.54 9.78 0.44
CA ILE A 188 12.82 8.58 1.26
C ILE A 188 13.80 7.67 0.51
N HIS A 189 13.54 7.43 -0.77
CA HIS A 189 14.36 6.57 -1.60
C HIS A 189 15.76 7.16 -1.83
N LEU A 190 15.82 8.44 -2.23
CA LEU A 190 17.09 9.15 -2.46
C LEU A 190 17.95 9.20 -1.19
N ALA A 191 17.34 9.52 -0.04
CA ALA A 191 18.05 9.59 1.25
C ALA A 191 18.66 8.24 1.63
N TRP A 192 17.94 7.13 1.39
CA TRP A 192 18.47 5.79 1.60
C TRP A 192 19.64 5.50 0.65
N ASN A 193 19.47 5.68 -0.65
CA ASN A 193 20.52 5.39 -1.63
C ASN A 193 21.77 6.27 -1.41
N PHE A 194 21.56 7.56 -1.10
CA PHE A 194 22.67 8.43 -0.72
C PHE A 194 23.41 7.90 0.50
N SER A 195 22.69 7.55 1.56
CA SER A 195 23.31 7.16 2.83
C SER A 195 24.13 5.88 2.73
N VAL A 196 23.68 4.89 1.92
CA VAL A 196 24.43 3.63 1.73
C VAL A 196 25.52 3.70 0.66
N SER A 197 25.58 4.81 -0.08
CA SER A 197 26.63 5.06 -1.08
C SER A 197 27.95 5.57 -0.47
N PHE A 198 27.94 5.97 0.81
CA PHE A 198 29.10 6.48 1.51
C PHE A 198 29.22 5.85 2.90
N GLU A 199 30.40 5.30 3.23
CA GLU A 199 30.64 4.66 4.55
C GLU A 199 30.35 5.60 5.72
N SER A 200 30.72 6.90 5.59
CA SER A 200 30.50 7.91 6.62
C SER A 200 29.04 8.20 6.95
N THR A 201 28.12 7.91 6.03
CA THR A 201 26.67 8.18 6.19
C THR A 201 25.84 6.93 6.40
N THR A 202 26.41 5.73 6.25
CA THR A 202 25.68 4.45 6.32
C THR A 202 24.92 4.28 7.64
N LEU A 203 25.55 4.59 8.78
CA LEU A 203 24.86 4.51 10.08
C LEU A 203 23.66 5.46 10.16
N LEU A 204 23.81 6.69 9.65
CA LEU A 204 22.70 7.66 9.59
C LEU A 204 21.56 7.15 8.69
N GLY A 205 21.89 6.44 7.61
CA GLY A 205 20.90 5.80 6.75
C GLY A 205 20.08 4.75 7.48
N PHE A 206 20.71 3.90 8.27
CA PHE A 206 19.97 2.91 9.07
C PHE A 206 19.07 3.58 10.12
N LEU A 207 19.55 4.61 10.81
CA LEU A 207 18.75 5.38 11.78
C LEU A 207 17.58 6.09 11.09
N PHE A 208 17.81 6.69 9.92
CA PHE A 208 16.78 7.30 9.11
C PHE A 208 15.71 6.28 8.69
N MET A 209 16.11 5.08 8.25
CA MET A 209 15.15 4.04 7.87
C MET A 209 14.34 3.54 9.05
N ILE A 210 14.96 3.30 10.21
CA ILE A 210 14.23 2.92 11.43
C ILE A 210 13.19 3.99 11.78
N PHE A 211 13.57 5.27 11.77
CA PHE A 211 12.68 6.38 12.02
C PHE A 211 11.52 6.43 11.00
N THR A 212 11.81 6.26 9.72
CA THR A 212 10.82 6.26 8.64
C THR A 212 9.85 5.08 8.76
N ILE A 213 10.35 3.89 9.11
CA ILE A 213 9.51 2.71 9.37
C ILE A 213 8.57 2.96 10.57
N VAL A 214 9.07 3.56 11.65
CA VAL A 214 8.23 3.89 12.82
C VAL A 214 7.11 4.86 12.43
N ILE A 215 7.43 5.93 11.70
CA ILE A 215 6.42 6.88 11.21
C ILE A 215 5.40 6.17 10.30
N PHE A 216 5.87 5.31 9.41
CA PHE A 216 5.00 4.53 8.53
C PHE A 216 4.04 3.64 9.33
N MET A 217 4.53 2.90 10.32
CA MET A 217 3.71 2.05 11.17
C MET A 217 2.68 2.84 11.99
N LEU A 218 3.07 4.02 12.49
CA LEU A 218 2.14 4.94 13.18
C LEU A 218 1.07 5.46 12.21
N THR A 219 1.44 5.89 11.03
CA THR A 219 0.50 6.39 10.01
C THR A 219 -0.48 5.30 9.60
N PHE A 220 -0.01 4.09 9.38
CA PHE A 220 -0.86 2.94 9.05
C PHE A 220 -1.82 2.61 10.20
N SER A 221 -1.33 2.61 11.44
CA SER A 221 -2.18 2.39 12.62
C SER A 221 -3.26 3.46 12.78
N ILE A 222 -2.90 4.73 12.58
CA ILE A 222 -3.86 5.85 12.62
C ILE A 222 -4.90 5.72 11.50
N SER A 223 -4.50 5.29 10.31
CA SER A 223 -5.42 5.06 9.20
C SER A 223 -6.46 3.99 9.53
N ILE A 224 -6.03 2.85 10.07
CA ILE A 224 -6.92 1.77 10.51
C ILE A 224 -7.88 2.24 11.63
N ILE A 225 -7.38 3.06 12.58
CA ILE A 225 -8.25 3.65 13.63
C ILE A 225 -9.27 4.60 13.01
N SER A 226 -8.90 5.33 11.96
CA SER A 226 -9.82 6.22 11.24
C SER A 226 -10.95 5.43 10.56
N GLU A 227 -10.66 4.29 9.94
CA GLU A 227 -11.70 3.41 9.38
C GLU A 227 -12.70 2.96 10.42
N LYS A 228 -12.21 2.56 11.57
CA LYS A 228 -13.04 2.21 12.72
C LYS A 228 -14.03 3.33 13.08
N LYS A 229 -13.56 4.58 13.12
CA LYS A 229 -14.41 5.75 13.39
C LYS A 229 -15.44 5.98 12.29
N ILE A 230 -15.06 5.74 11.02
CA ILE A 230 -15.98 5.87 9.88
C ILE A 230 -17.11 4.87 9.99
N ILE A 231 -16.79 3.59 10.21
CA ILE A 231 -17.78 2.53 10.35
C ILE A 231 -18.79 2.89 11.44
N TYR A 232 -18.33 3.27 12.62
CA TYR A 232 -19.22 3.66 13.71
C TYR A 232 -20.13 4.83 13.33
N LYS A 233 -19.54 5.92 12.80
CA LYS A 233 -20.27 7.14 12.46
C LYS A 233 -21.33 6.91 11.37
N GLU A 234 -20.99 6.15 10.34
CA GLU A 234 -21.89 5.93 9.21
C GLU A 234 -22.99 4.90 9.51
N LEU A 235 -22.72 3.96 10.42
CA LEU A 235 -23.72 2.97 10.82
C LEU A 235 -24.63 3.45 11.96
N LEU A 236 -24.29 4.51 12.69
CA LEU A 236 -25.11 5.03 13.77
C LEU A 236 -26.53 5.36 13.29
N GLY A 237 -26.67 6.10 12.17
CA GLY A 237 -27.98 6.39 11.59
C GLY A 237 -28.75 5.17 11.09
N GLU A 238 -28.06 4.10 10.68
CA GLU A 238 -28.71 2.84 10.29
C GLU A 238 -29.26 2.09 11.53
N ALA A 239 -28.59 2.23 12.67
CA ALA A 239 -29.08 1.68 13.93
C ALA A 239 -30.25 2.51 14.50
N GLU A 240 -30.21 3.84 14.39
CA GLU A 240 -31.32 4.73 14.75
C GLU A 240 -32.58 4.42 13.93
N ASN A 241 -32.41 4.03 12.67
CA ASN A 241 -33.51 3.63 11.79
C ASN A 241 -33.92 2.15 11.93
N GLY A 242 -33.33 1.41 12.88
CA GLY A 242 -33.71 0.03 13.19
C GLY A 242 -33.18 -1.03 12.21
N LEU A 243 -32.33 -0.66 11.25
CA LEU A 243 -31.73 -1.64 10.31
C LEU A 243 -30.69 -2.53 11.00
N ILE A 244 -29.96 -1.98 11.95
CA ILE A 244 -28.88 -2.67 12.66
C ILE A 244 -29.13 -2.54 14.16
N PRO A 245 -29.11 -3.64 14.95
CA PRO A 245 -29.21 -3.56 16.40
C PRO A 245 -28.10 -2.69 17.01
N TYR A 246 -28.43 -1.80 17.95
CA TYR A 246 -27.46 -0.93 18.62
C TYR A 246 -26.30 -1.69 19.27
N THR A 247 -26.57 -2.86 19.82
CA THR A 247 -25.56 -3.76 20.40
C THR A 247 -24.50 -4.17 19.40
N HIS A 248 -24.87 -4.30 18.12
CA HIS A 248 -23.94 -4.68 17.05
C HIS A 248 -22.95 -3.57 16.69
N LEU A 249 -23.30 -2.27 16.88
CA LEU A 249 -22.41 -1.15 16.57
C LEU A 249 -21.08 -1.23 17.34
N SER A 250 -21.13 -1.51 18.63
CA SER A 250 -19.95 -1.61 19.47
C SER A 250 -19.08 -2.80 19.08
N ILE A 251 -19.72 -3.93 18.73
CA ILE A 251 -19.05 -5.17 18.32
C ILE A 251 -18.40 -4.99 16.94
N LEU A 252 -19.14 -4.47 15.95
CA LEU A 252 -18.64 -4.21 14.60
C LEU A 252 -17.42 -3.28 14.60
N ASN A 253 -17.41 -2.35 15.56
CA ASN A 253 -16.32 -1.38 15.74
C ASN A 253 -15.17 -1.90 16.61
N SER A 254 -15.13 -3.18 16.93
CA SER A 254 -14.14 -3.80 17.82
C SER A 254 -13.43 -5.00 17.21
N SER A 255 -12.36 -5.47 17.84
CA SER A 255 -11.65 -6.69 17.46
C SER A 255 -12.48 -7.97 17.68
N ILE A 256 -13.53 -7.89 18.52
CA ILE A 256 -14.39 -9.05 18.82
C ILE A 256 -15.42 -9.35 17.72
N ARG A 257 -15.55 -8.49 16.71
CA ARG A 257 -16.49 -8.70 15.58
C ARG A 257 -16.33 -10.06 14.87
N ASN A 258 -15.12 -10.61 14.90
CA ASN A 258 -14.82 -11.93 14.31
C ASN A 258 -15.01 -13.09 15.31
N LYS A 259 -15.33 -12.82 16.59
CA LYS A 259 -15.61 -13.86 17.59
C LYS A 259 -17.02 -14.41 17.40
N PHE A 260 -17.23 -15.62 17.94
CA PHE A 260 -18.50 -16.31 17.90
C PHE A 260 -19.52 -15.71 18.91
N GLY A 261 -20.83 -15.92 18.66
CA GLY A 261 -21.89 -15.78 19.65
C GLY A 261 -22.58 -14.42 19.74
N TRP A 262 -22.29 -13.44 18.86
CA TRP A 262 -22.96 -12.13 18.88
C TRP A 262 -23.98 -11.92 17.74
N VAL A 263 -23.92 -12.77 16.72
CA VAL A 263 -24.87 -12.89 15.62
C VAL A 263 -24.85 -14.35 15.15
N ASP A 264 -25.88 -14.81 14.44
CA ASP A 264 -25.90 -16.16 13.88
C ASP A 264 -24.65 -16.42 13.04
N GLU A 265 -23.96 -17.53 13.32
CA GLU A 265 -22.69 -17.87 12.69
C GLU A 265 -22.81 -18.11 11.19
N SER A 266 -23.96 -18.56 10.72
CA SER A 266 -24.21 -18.82 9.29
C SER A 266 -24.18 -17.54 8.45
N ILE A 267 -24.55 -16.40 9.04
CA ILE A 267 -24.57 -15.09 8.37
C ILE A 267 -23.44 -14.17 8.79
N ARG A 268 -22.74 -14.43 9.90
CA ARG A 268 -21.78 -13.50 10.52
C ARG A 268 -20.79 -12.86 9.52
N LYS A 269 -20.14 -13.67 8.71
CA LYS A 269 -19.16 -13.16 7.74
C LYS A 269 -19.81 -12.26 6.68
N SER A 270 -20.94 -12.68 6.13
CA SER A 270 -21.69 -11.91 5.13
C SER A 270 -22.25 -10.62 5.72
N TYR A 271 -22.75 -10.67 6.95
CA TYR A 271 -23.25 -9.53 7.68
C TYR A 271 -22.16 -8.49 7.95
N ILE A 272 -21.00 -8.91 8.52
CA ILE A 272 -19.87 -8.01 8.75
C ILE A 272 -19.43 -7.32 7.45
N ASN A 273 -19.30 -8.08 6.38
CA ASN A 273 -18.91 -7.52 5.08
C ASN A 273 -19.94 -6.51 4.56
N ALA A 274 -21.23 -6.86 4.62
CA ALA A 274 -22.31 -6.00 4.13
C ALA A 274 -22.39 -4.68 4.89
N VAL A 275 -22.37 -4.71 6.24
CA VAL A 275 -22.45 -3.49 7.06
C VAL A 275 -21.19 -2.63 6.91
N THR A 276 -20.01 -3.24 6.78
CA THR A 276 -18.78 -2.51 6.55
C THR A 276 -18.82 -1.81 5.19
N THR A 277 -19.18 -2.53 4.14
CA THR A 277 -19.33 -1.94 2.80
C THR A 277 -20.38 -0.84 2.79
N LEU A 278 -21.52 -1.02 3.44
CA LEU A 278 -22.54 0.03 3.58
C LEU A 278 -21.97 1.32 4.19
N ALA A 279 -21.19 1.20 5.27
CA ALA A 279 -20.57 2.36 5.92
C ALA A 279 -19.66 3.14 4.97
N PHE A 280 -18.79 2.43 4.22
CA PHE A 280 -17.90 3.08 3.26
C PHE A 280 -18.65 3.66 2.05
N ARG A 281 -19.68 2.99 1.53
CA ARG A 281 -20.54 3.54 0.46
C ARG A 281 -21.21 4.84 0.88
N LYS A 282 -21.73 4.91 2.12
CA LYS A 282 -22.30 6.15 2.65
C LYS A 282 -21.29 7.29 2.72
N ARG A 283 -20.05 6.98 3.13
CA ARG A 283 -18.95 7.95 3.13
C ARG A 283 -18.58 8.40 1.71
N GLN A 284 -18.48 7.46 0.76
CA GLN A 284 -18.20 7.75 -0.64
C GLN A 284 -19.28 8.63 -1.26
N LEU A 285 -20.55 8.33 -0.98
CA LEU A 285 -21.69 9.14 -1.43
C LEU A 285 -21.57 10.60 -0.99
N LYS A 286 -21.20 10.86 0.27
CA LYS A 286 -20.99 12.22 0.79
C LYS A 286 -19.90 13.01 0.07
N ASN A 287 -18.93 12.32 -0.54
CA ASN A 287 -17.78 12.90 -1.21
C ASN A 287 -17.86 12.82 -2.74
N SER A 288 -18.93 12.24 -3.30
CA SER A 288 -19.12 12.03 -4.73
C SER A 288 -19.99 13.09 -5.38
N SER A 289 -19.88 13.21 -6.70
CA SER A 289 -20.71 14.08 -7.54
C SER A 289 -21.00 13.42 -8.89
N GLY A 290 -22.05 13.88 -9.57
CA GLY A 290 -22.43 13.38 -10.89
C GLY A 290 -22.82 11.89 -10.88
N ASN A 291 -22.47 11.16 -11.94
CA ASN A 291 -22.82 9.75 -12.13
C ASN A 291 -22.35 8.80 -11.00
N SER A 292 -21.25 9.15 -10.35
CA SER A 292 -20.77 8.35 -9.21
C SER A 292 -21.72 8.40 -8.01
N LYS A 293 -22.51 9.47 -7.87
CA LYS A 293 -23.49 9.62 -6.81
C LYS A 293 -24.61 8.60 -6.94
N SER A 294 -25.22 8.48 -8.12
CA SER A 294 -26.28 7.51 -8.41
C SER A 294 -25.81 6.07 -8.15
N TYR A 295 -24.59 5.73 -8.60
CA TYR A 295 -23.99 4.41 -8.33
C TYR A 295 -23.92 4.10 -6.83
N TYR A 296 -23.45 5.04 -6.00
CA TYR A 296 -23.36 4.81 -4.56
C TYR A 296 -24.73 4.78 -3.88
N GLU A 297 -25.71 5.54 -4.35
CA GLU A 297 -27.09 5.49 -3.84
C GLU A 297 -27.73 4.11 -4.09
N GLU A 298 -27.56 3.56 -5.28
CA GLU A 298 -28.02 2.20 -5.63
C GLU A 298 -27.33 1.11 -4.77
N ASP A 299 -26.02 1.21 -4.62
CA ASP A 299 -25.23 0.29 -3.80
C ASP A 299 -25.67 0.33 -2.32
N ILE A 300 -25.92 1.52 -1.76
CA ILE A 300 -26.41 1.70 -0.39
C ILE A 300 -27.76 1.02 -0.21
N ASN A 301 -28.70 1.21 -1.14
CA ASN A 301 -30.01 0.59 -1.08
C ASN A 301 -29.92 -0.95 -1.22
N TYR A 302 -29.05 -1.42 -2.09
CA TYR A 302 -28.77 -2.86 -2.21
C TYR A 302 -28.27 -3.46 -0.88
N TYR A 303 -27.28 -2.85 -0.25
CA TYR A 303 -26.74 -3.37 1.01
C TYR A 303 -27.70 -3.24 2.18
N ARG A 304 -28.56 -2.20 2.24
CA ARG A 304 -29.65 -2.11 3.23
C ARG A 304 -30.62 -3.29 3.12
N ASN A 305 -31.11 -3.57 1.92
CA ASN A 305 -32.01 -4.69 1.66
C ASN A 305 -31.32 -6.04 1.96
N PHE A 306 -30.05 -6.17 1.59
CA PHE A 306 -29.28 -7.39 1.86
C PHE A 306 -29.10 -7.64 3.35
N ILE A 307 -28.77 -6.60 4.14
CA ILE A 307 -28.63 -6.68 5.59
C ILE A 307 -29.96 -7.04 6.25
N GLN A 308 -31.05 -6.41 5.83
CA GLN A 308 -32.41 -6.70 6.34
C GLN A 308 -32.78 -8.17 6.09
N ASN A 309 -32.56 -8.68 4.89
CA ASN A 309 -32.81 -10.08 4.55
C ASN A 309 -31.95 -11.07 5.36
N LEU A 310 -30.67 -10.72 5.64
CA LEU A 310 -29.81 -11.55 6.48
C LEU A 310 -30.35 -11.67 7.91
N LEU A 311 -30.78 -10.56 8.51
CA LEU A 311 -31.25 -10.53 9.89
C LEU A 311 -32.63 -11.17 10.04
N SER A 312 -33.58 -10.90 9.13
CA SER A 312 -34.93 -11.46 9.18
C SER A 312 -34.98 -12.98 9.01
N ASN A 313 -34.06 -13.54 8.19
CA ASN A 313 -33.97 -14.99 8.01
C ASN A 313 -33.43 -15.74 9.24
N THR A 314 -32.84 -15.04 10.20
CA THR A 314 -32.33 -15.62 11.45
C THR A 314 -33.33 -15.54 12.60
N GLU A 315 -34.27 -14.58 12.55
CA GLU A 315 -35.35 -14.47 13.54
C GLU A 315 -36.46 -15.52 13.33
N ASN A 316 -36.54 -16.11 12.14
CA ASN A 316 -37.52 -17.13 11.78
C ASN A 316 -37.01 -18.58 11.94
N LYS A 317 -35.83 -18.78 12.54
CA LYS A 317 -35.27 -20.08 12.91
C LYS A 317 -35.20 -20.25 14.42
#